data_08e9c2a0a6c8762522d3c044cdeb0926
#
_entry.id   08e9c2a0a6c8762522d3c044cdeb0926
#
_cell.length_a   1.000
_cell.length_b   1.000
_cell.length_c   1.000
_cell.angle_alpha   90.00
_cell.angle_beta   90.00
_cell.angle_gamma   90.00
#
_symmetry.space_group_name_H-M   'P 1'
#
loop_
_entity.id
_entity.type
_entity.pdbx_description
1 polymer ?
#
loop_
_entity_poly.entity_id
_entity_poly.type
_entity_poly.pdbx_seq_one_letter_code
_entity_poly.pdbx_strand_id
1 'polypeptide(L)'
;MDNNSVVLDSWFSFNATIETDQKTSSIEKLFENKFFDSKSPNTLRAILNTFVTRNSIFHAMDGSGYRYIAKKIIDFDKLNPIVISRFVKLFSRYNYYSEPYKSNMIKTIKHIKKYKLSTNTKEVLEAIIQ
;
A
#
# COMPACT_ATOMS: atom_id res chain seq x y z
N MET A 1 -5.90 12.05 -25.04
CA MET A 1 -5.19 11.53 -23.92
C MET A 1 -4.28 12.57 -23.32
N ASP A 2 -4.23 12.55 -22.07
CA ASP A 2 -3.62 13.63 -21.35
C ASP A 2 -2.17 13.28 -20.97
N ASN A 3 -1.22 13.96 -21.59
CA ASN A 3 0.18 13.78 -21.26
C ASN A 3 0.48 14.16 -19.80
N ASN A 4 -0.37 15.02 -19.21
CA ASN A 4 -0.23 15.43 -17.83
C ASN A 4 -0.47 14.27 -16.85
N SER A 5 -1.30 13.28 -17.21
CA SER A 5 -1.51 12.09 -16.39
C SER A 5 -0.22 11.30 -16.20
N VAL A 6 0.54 11.09 -17.27
CA VAL A 6 1.79 10.35 -17.20
C VAL A 6 2.82 11.12 -16.36
N VAL A 7 2.89 12.44 -16.55
CA VAL A 7 3.81 13.29 -15.79
C VAL A 7 3.44 13.27 -14.30
N LEU A 8 2.14 13.36 -13.98
CA LEU A 8 1.69 13.30 -12.58
C LEU A 8 2.00 11.95 -11.92
N ASP A 9 1.78 10.86 -12.63
CA ASP A 9 2.08 9.53 -12.09
C ASP A 9 3.56 9.39 -11.80
N SER A 10 4.44 9.90 -12.68
CA SER A 10 5.88 9.91 -12.43
C SER A 10 6.24 10.79 -11.25
N TRP A 11 5.60 11.95 -11.12
CA TRP A 11 5.82 12.85 -10.00
C TRP A 11 5.43 12.19 -8.66
N PHE A 12 4.28 11.53 -8.61
CA PHE A 12 3.83 10.82 -7.41
C PHE A 12 4.80 9.68 -7.07
N SER A 13 5.25 8.92 -8.06
CA SER A 13 6.19 7.83 -7.85
C SER A 13 7.52 8.36 -7.30
N PHE A 14 8.05 9.44 -7.88
CA PHE A 14 9.29 10.04 -7.41
C PHE A 14 9.17 10.52 -5.97
N ASN A 15 8.09 11.24 -5.66
CA ASN A 15 7.90 11.78 -4.32
C ASN A 15 7.67 10.68 -3.28
N ALA A 16 7.08 9.56 -3.67
CA ALA A 16 6.89 8.43 -2.75
C ALA A 16 8.21 7.77 -2.35
N THR A 17 9.30 7.97 -3.12
CA THR A 17 10.61 7.44 -2.77
C THR A 17 11.41 8.35 -1.84
N ILE A 18 10.97 9.59 -1.62
CA ILE A 18 11.70 10.55 -0.78
C ILE A 18 11.47 10.23 0.69
N GLU A 19 12.56 9.93 1.40
CA GLU A 19 12.53 9.62 2.82
C GLU A 19 13.01 10.83 3.61
N THR A 20 12.12 11.80 3.82
CA THR A 20 12.52 13.07 4.44
C THR A 20 12.47 13.05 5.96
N ASP A 21 11.52 12.32 6.55
CA ASP A 21 11.28 12.38 8.00
C ASP A 21 11.14 11.01 8.67
N GLN A 22 11.40 9.92 7.95
CA GLN A 22 11.30 8.57 8.48
C GLN A 22 9.88 8.20 8.93
N LYS A 23 8.88 8.92 8.44
CA LYS A 23 7.45 8.72 8.82
C LYS A 23 6.59 8.66 7.57
N THR A 24 5.37 8.17 7.76
CA THR A 24 4.40 8.07 6.67
C THR A 24 3.75 9.42 6.31
N SER A 25 4.04 10.48 7.06
CA SER A 25 3.42 11.79 6.84
C SER A 25 3.71 12.37 5.46
N SER A 26 4.92 12.16 4.94
CA SER A 26 5.28 12.65 3.59
C SER A 26 4.48 11.94 2.50
N ILE A 27 4.21 10.66 2.67
CA ILE A 27 3.38 9.89 1.75
C ILE A 27 1.92 10.31 1.86
N GLU A 28 1.44 10.55 3.07
CA GLU A 28 0.06 11.00 3.30
C GLU A 28 -0.22 12.31 2.58
N LYS A 29 0.74 13.22 2.52
CA LYS A 29 0.61 14.48 1.79
C LYS A 29 0.36 14.27 0.31
N LEU A 30 0.90 13.18 -0.27
CA LEU A 30 0.65 12.88 -1.67
C LEU A 30 -0.81 12.50 -1.91
N PHE A 31 -1.42 11.76 -0.97
CA PHE A 31 -2.84 11.42 -1.06
C PHE A 31 -3.74 12.65 -0.87
N GLU A 32 -3.28 13.66 -0.17
CA GLU A 32 -4.01 14.90 0.05
C GLU A 32 -3.84 15.90 -1.09
N ASN A 33 -2.93 15.62 -2.03
CA ASN A 33 -2.68 16.52 -3.16
C ASN A 33 -3.94 16.63 -4.04
N LYS A 34 -4.24 17.86 -4.49
CA LYS A 34 -5.44 18.13 -5.28
C LYS A 34 -5.48 17.39 -6.62
N PHE A 35 -4.34 16.94 -7.12
CA PHE A 35 -4.28 16.18 -8.37
C PHE A 35 -4.42 14.67 -8.14
N PHE A 36 -4.48 14.22 -6.88
CA PHE A 36 -4.69 12.81 -6.60
C PHE A 36 -6.13 12.42 -6.90
N ASP A 37 -6.30 11.37 -7.72
CA ASP A 37 -7.61 10.82 -8.04
C ASP A 37 -7.68 9.39 -7.49
N SER A 38 -8.47 9.22 -6.45
CA SER A 38 -8.63 7.92 -5.79
C SER A 38 -9.25 6.85 -6.70
N LYS A 39 -9.94 7.29 -7.76
CA LYS A 39 -10.55 6.38 -8.74
C LYS A 39 -9.57 5.99 -9.84
N SER A 40 -8.43 6.66 -9.96
CA SER A 40 -7.43 6.36 -10.98
C SER A 40 -6.52 5.23 -10.49
N PRO A 41 -6.60 4.03 -11.10
CA PRO A 41 -5.73 2.94 -10.68
C PRO A 41 -4.25 3.25 -10.91
N ASN A 42 -3.92 4.03 -11.94
CA ASN A 42 -2.53 4.38 -12.22
C ASN A 42 -1.92 5.28 -11.16
N THR A 43 -2.65 6.31 -10.73
CA THR A 43 -2.17 7.23 -9.69
C THR A 43 -2.02 6.50 -8.35
N LEU A 44 -3.01 5.71 -7.97
CA LEU A 44 -2.95 4.93 -6.74
C LEU A 44 -1.78 3.95 -6.76
N ARG A 45 -1.61 3.25 -7.88
CA ARG A 45 -0.51 2.30 -8.05
C ARG A 45 0.85 2.99 -7.98
N ALA A 46 0.98 4.18 -8.59
CA ALA A 46 2.23 4.92 -8.60
C ALA A 46 2.71 5.22 -7.18
N ILE A 47 1.82 5.70 -6.32
CA ILE A 47 2.18 6.04 -4.95
C ILE A 47 2.46 4.77 -4.13
N LEU A 48 1.52 3.84 -4.11
CA LEU A 48 1.61 2.66 -3.25
C LEU A 48 2.73 1.72 -3.66
N ASN A 49 2.86 1.46 -4.96
CA ASN A 49 3.90 0.55 -5.44
C ASN A 49 5.30 1.07 -5.13
N THR A 50 5.53 2.36 -5.35
CA THR A 50 6.83 2.95 -5.05
C THR A 50 7.11 2.93 -3.55
N PHE A 51 6.11 3.23 -2.74
CA PHE A 51 6.27 3.18 -1.29
C PHE A 51 6.67 1.78 -0.82
N VAL A 52 5.97 0.74 -1.27
CA VAL A 52 6.22 -0.63 -0.79
C VAL A 52 7.48 -1.24 -1.36
N THR A 53 7.94 -0.82 -2.54
CA THR A 53 9.11 -1.43 -3.19
C THR A 53 10.42 -0.70 -2.92
N ARG A 54 10.39 0.59 -2.61
CA ARG A 54 11.60 1.40 -2.52
C ARG A 54 11.76 2.17 -1.23
N ASN A 55 10.69 2.39 -0.51
CA ASN A 55 10.75 3.22 0.70
C ASN A 55 11.03 2.34 1.93
N SER A 56 12.09 2.64 2.64
CA SER A 56 12.48 1.87 3.82
C SER A 56 11.48 1.99 4.97
N ILE A 57 10.62 3.01 4.96
CA ILE A 57 9.58 3.18 5.97
C ILE A 57 8.58 2.02 5.92
N PHE A 58 8.34 1.45 4.73
CA PHE A 58 7.45 0.30 4.60
C PHE A 58 7.90 -0.85 5.52
N HIS A 59 9.19 -1.09 5.59
CA HIS A 59 9.77 -2.16 6.40
C HIS A 59 10.29 -1.66 7.75
N ALA A 60 9.63 -0.67 8.34
CA ALA A 60 9.99 -0.19 9.67
C ALA A 60 9.83 -1.32 10.70
N MET A 61 10.79 -1.44 11.60
CA MET A 61 10.84 -2.53 12.57
C MET A 61 9.65 -2.57 13.52
N ASP A 62 9.02 -1.41 13.76
CA ASP A 62 7.84 -1.32 14.63
C ASP A 62 6.54 -1.69 13.91
N GLY A 63 6.60 -2.01 12.61
CA GLY A 63 5.43 -2.38 11.83
C GLY A 63 4.57 -1.21 11.36
N SER A 64 5.02 0.02 11.58
CA SER A 64 4.22 1.21 11.22
C SER A 64 3.95 1.31 9.72
N GLY A 65 4.92 0.94 8.89
CA GLY A 65 4.76 0.94 7.44
C GLY A 65 3.71 -0.04 6.97
N TYR A 66 3.70 -1.23 7.57
CA TYR A 66 2.68 -2.25 7.24
C TYR A 66 1.29 -1.79 7.67
N ARG A 67 1.17 -1.18 8.85
CA ARG A 67 -0.11 -0.64 9.32
C ARG A 67 -0.61 0.48 8.43
N TYR A 68 0.29 1.32 7.94
CA TYR A 68 -0.08 2.40 7.04
C TYR A 68 -0.66 1.86 5.72
N ILE A 69 0.02 0.88 5.12
CA ILE A 69 -0.47 0.25 3.89
C ILE A 69 -1.79 -0.47 4.14
N ALA A 70 -1.94 -1.11 5.31
CA ALA A 70 -3.20 -1.76 5.66
C ALA A 70 -4.36 -0.76 5.66
N LYS A 71 -4.14 0.43 6.20
CA LYS A 71 -5.15 1.49 6.21
C LYS A 71 -5.53 1.88 4.77
N LYS A 72 -4.55 2.03 3.89
CA LYS A 72 -4.82 2.39 2.49
C LYS A 72 -5.52 1.26 1.75
N ILE A 73 -5.17 0.02 2.03
CA ILE A 73 -5.86 -1.14 1.46
C ILE A 73 -7.35 -1.09 1.84
N ILE A 74 -7.64 -0.87 3.11
CA ILE A 74 -9.01 -0.80 3.59
C ILE A 74 -9.75 0.39 2.97
N ASP A 75 -9.09 1.56 2.93
CA ASP A 75 -9.72 2.79 2.42
C ASP A 75 -10.04 2.73 0.93
N PHE A 76 -9.17 2.12 0.12
CA PHE A 76 -9.30 2.15 -1.33
C PHE A 76 -9.80 0.85 -1.96
N ASP A 77 -10.04 -0.19 -1.16
CA ASP A 77 -10.43 -1.49 -1.67
C ASP A 77 -11.72 -1.45 -2.53
N LYS A 78 -12.71 -0.68 -2.10
CA LYS A 78 -13.98 -0.58 -2.83
C LYS A 78 -13.86 0.18 -4.13
N LEU A 79 -12.92 1.15 -4.19
CA LEU A 79 -12.73 1.97 -5.38
C LEU A 79 -11.87 1.28 -6.43
N ASN A 80 -10.88 0.52 -6.00
CA ASN A 80 -9.92 -0.13 -6.89
C ASN A 80 -9.59 -1.55 -6.41
N PRO A 81 -10.55 -2.48 -6.42
CA PRO A 81 -10.36 -3.81 -5.83
C PRO A 81 -9.25 -4.62 -6.50
N ILE A 82 -9.08 -4.49 -7.81
CA ILE A 82 -8.05 -5.24 -8.52
C ILE A 82 -6.66 -4.75 -8.12
N VAL A 83 -6.45 -3.43 -8.08
CA VAL A 83 -5.17 -2.85 -7.67
C VAL A 83 -4.86 -3.21 -6.22
N ILE A 84 -5.84 -3.03 -5.33
CA ILE A 84 -5.66 -3.27 -3.91
C ILE A 84 -5.37 -4.75 -3.62
N SER A 85 -6.05 -5.68 -4.30
CA SER A 85 -5.78 -7.11 -4.11
C SER A 85 -4.34 -7.47 -4.45
N ARG A 86 -3.75 -6.78 -5.42
CA ARG A 86 -2.34 -6.99 -5.78
C ARG A 86 -1.39 -6.52 -4.69
N PHE A 87 -1.71 -5.44 -4.00
CA PHE A 87 -0.89 -4.97 -2.88
C PHE A 87 -0.99 -5.90 -1.68
N VAL A 88 -2.14 -6.50 -1.47
CA VAL A 88 -2.31 -7.49 -0.40
C VAL A 88 -1.39 -8.69 -0.61
N LYS A 89 -1.13 -9.08 -1.86
CA LYS A 89 -0.21 -10.18 -2.19
C LYS A 89 1.21 -9.96 -1.67
N LEU A 90 1.61 -8.72 -1.41
CA LEU A 90 2.93 -8.45 -0.86
C LEU A 90 3.16 -9.19 0.46
N PHE A 91 2.10 -9.32 1.24
CA PHE A 91 2.18 -9.97 2.54
C PHE A 91 2.29 -11.50 2.44
N SER A 92 2.09 -12.08 1.24
CA SER A 92 2.24 -13.53 1.05
C SER A 92 3.68 -14.00 1.27
N ARG A 93 4.62 -13.09 1.24
CA ARG A 93 6.04 -13.39 1.45
C ARG A 93 6.48 -13.32 2.91
N TYR A 94 5.55 -13.26 3.84
CA TYR A 94 5.89 -13.11 5.25
C TYR A 94 6.85 -14.20 5.76
N ASN A 95 6.80 -15.40 5.21
CA ASN A 95 7.69 -16.48 5.61
C ASN A 95 9.15 -16.27 5.19
N TYR A 96 9.41 -15.36 4.25
CA TYR A 96 10.77 -15.04 3.81
C TYR A 96 11.46 -14.00 4.69
N TYR A 97 10.74 -13.43 5.64
CA TYR A 97 11.26 -12.40 6.52
C TYR A 97 11.50 -12.96 7.92
N SER A 98 12.55 -12.43 8.57
CA SER A 98 12.82 -12.75 9.97
C SER A 98 11.99 -11.85 10.89
N GLU A 99 12.05 -12.12 12.19
CA GLU A 99 11.44 -11.23 13.17
C GLU A 99 12.23 -9.93 13.29
N PRO A 100 11.60 -8.79 13.55
CA PRO A 100 10.16 -8.63 13.87
C PRO A 100 9.25 -8.50 12.64
N TYR A 101 9.79 -8.51 11.45
CA TYR A 101 9.02 -8.27 10.21
C TYR A 101 7.93 -9.32 10.00
N LYS A 102 8.29 -10.59 10.18
CA LYS A 102 7.34 -11.68 9.98
C LYS A 102 6.10 -11.54 10.86
N SER A 103 6.30 -11.33 12.15
CA SER A 103 5.19 -11.17 13.09
C SER A 103 4.35 -9.95 12.78
N ASN A 104 4.99 -8.86 12.39
CA ASN A 104 4.28 -7.63 12.03
C ASN A 104 3.42 -7.82 10.78
N MET A 105 3.94 -8.54 9.79
CA MET A 105 3.17 -8.85 8.58
C MET A 105 1.95 -9.71 8.88
N ILE A 106 2.12 -10.74 9.71
CA ILE A 106 1.03 -11.63 10.11
C ILE A 106 -0.05 -10.84 10.86
N LYS A 107 0.35 -9.98 11.79
CA LYS A 107 -0.60 -9.14 12.54
C LYS A 107 -1.37 -8.21 11.60
N THR A 108 -0.68 -7.67 10.61
CA THR A 108 -1.29 -6.77 9.64
C THR A 108 -2.33 -7.51 8.79
N ILE A 109 -2.00 -8.70 8.31
CA ILE A 109 -2.94 -9.53 7.54
C ILE A 109 -4.19 -9.82 8.37
N LYS A 110 -4.02 -10.22 9.62
CA LYS A 110 -5.14 -10.52 10.51
C LYS A 110 -6.00 -9.28 10.77
N HIS A 111 -5.37 -8.11 10.87
CA HIS A 111 -6.08 -6.85 11.05
C HIS A 111 -6.96 -6.53 9.84
N ILE A 112 -6.40 -6.65 8.62
CA ILE A 112 -7.13 -6.38 7.39
C ILE A 112 -8.33 -7.31 7.26
N LYS A 113 -8.19 -8.57 7.64
CA LYS A 113 -9.26 -9.58 7.53
C LYS A 113 -10.48 -9.26 8.37
N LYS A 114 -10.38 -8.36 9.33
CA LYS A 114 -11.52 -7.98 10.19
C LYS A 114 -12.50 -7.04 9.48
N TYR A 115 -12.12 -6.47 8.35
CA TYR A 115 -12.93 -5.50 7.63
C TYR A 115 -13.71 -6.16 6.50
N LYS A 116 -14.82 -5.49 6.10
CA LYS A 116 -15.60 -5.93 4.97
C LYS A 116 -14.89 -5.52 3.68
N LEU A 117 -14.38 -6.50 2.95
CA LEU A 117 -13.53 -6.27 1.78
C LEU A 117 -14.22 -6.76 0.51
N SER A 118 -13.69 -6.30 -0.64
CA SER A 118 -14.12 -6.80 -1.94
C SER A 118 -13.81 -8.28 -2.07
N THR A 119 -14.52 -8.96 -2.96
CA THR A 119 -14.27 -10.38 -3.21
C THR A 119 -12.83 -10.64 -3.63
N ASN A 120 -12.28 -9.78 -4.51
CA ASN A 120 -10.90 -9.91 -4.97
C ASN A 120 -9.91 -9.91 -3.81
N THR A 121 -10.01 -8.93 -2.93
CA THR A 121 -9.08 -8.77 -1.80
C THR A 121 -9.27 -9.88 -0.78
N LYS A 122 -10.52 -10.24 -0.51
CA LYS A 122 -10.84 -11.31 0.44
C LYS A 122 -10.25 -12.64 0.02
N GLU A 123 -10.38 -12.99 -1.27
CA GLU A 123 -9.83 -14.24 -1.81
C GLU A 123 -8.31 -14.30 -1.65
N VAL A 124 -7.63 -13.18 -1.94
CA VAL A 124 -6.17 -13.12 -1.78
C VAL A 124 -5.77 -13.31 -0.32
N LEU A 125 -6.46 -12.66 0.60
CA LEU A 125 -6.16 -12.80 2.04
C LEU A 125 -6.35 -14.23 2.53
N GLU A 126 -7.44 -14.88 2.09
CA GLU A 126 -7.71 -16.26 2.48
C GLU A 126 -6.65 -17.21 1.95
N ALA A 127 -6.08 -16.93 0.78
CA ALA A 127 -5.00 -17.74 0.22
C ALA A 127 -3.67 -17.55 0.96
N ILE A 128 -3.45 -16.40 1.58
CA ILE A 128 -2.21 -16.11 2.31
C ILE A 128 -2.21 -16.82 3.67
N ILE A 129 -3.25 -16.63 4.44
CA ILE A 129 -3.38 -17.25 5.78
C ILE A 129 -4.74 -17.92 5.86
N GLN A 130 -4.71 -19.24 5.98
CA GLN A 130 -5.91 -20.06 6.10
C GLN A 130 -6.31 -20.25 7.56
#